data_febb7ece3505d2f184ca3d99a4e02faf
#
_entry.id   febb7ece3505d2f184ca3d99a4e02faf
#
_cell.length_a   1.000
_cell.length_b   1.000
_cell.length_c   1.000
_cell.angle_alpha   90.00
_cell.angle_beta   90.00
_cell.angle_gamma   90.00
#
_symmetry.space_group_name_H-M   'P 1'
#
loop_
_entity.id
_entity.type
_entity.pdbx_description
1 polymer ?
#
loop_
_entity_poly.entity_id
_entity_poly.type
_entity_poly.pdbx_seq_one_letter_code
_entity_poly.pdbx_strand_id
1 'polypeptide(L)'
;LMMMLEKLKARLQAKGLFAPERKQAIPYLPEVIGVVTSPSGAVIRDILHRLRDRFPRRVLIWPVAVQGEKCAPEVAAAIRGFNALPTGGPIPRPDLIIVARGGGSIEDLWGFNEEIVVRAAAESAIPLISAVGHETDTTLIDHAADRRAPTPTAAAEMAVPVRLELLAWVAEQQARLGRASRQRLDLRAQRQADLSRALGRPEALTGPSRQRLDLWADRLPGALQAAATRKRSGFNVIAGRVHA
;
A
#
# COMPACT_ATOMS: atom_id res chain seq x y z
N LEU A 1 11.92 -35.09 -31.20
CA LEU A 1 11.76 -34.34 -29.98
C LEU A 1 10.79 -33.18 -30.12
N MET A 2 11.00 -32.25 -31.08
CA MET A 2 10.12 -31.07 -31.34
C MET A 2 8.67 -31.42 -31.61
N MET A 3 8.40 -32.38 -32.50
CA MET A 3 7.02 -32.84 -32.77
C MET A 3 6.31 -33.42 -31.52
N MET A 4 7.06 -34.08 -30.64
CA MET A 4 6.52 -34.62 -29.41
C MET A 4 6.17 -33.48 -28.42
N LEU A 5 7.02 -32.45 -28.33
CA LEU A 5 6.79 -31.25 -27.52
C LEU A 5 5.54 -30.50 -27.98
N GLU A 6 5.38 -30.29 -29.30
CA GLU A 6 4.20 -29.61 -29.86
C GLU A 6 2.90 -30.40 -29.60
N LYS A 7 2.92 -31.73 -29.75
CA LYS A 7 1.77 -32.57 -29.40
C LYS A 7 1.41 -32.47 -27.92
N LEU A 8 2.42 -32.48 -27.03
CA LEU A 8 2.22 -32.35 -25.60
C LEU A 8 1.67 -30.96 -25.24
N LYS A 9 2.23 -29.89 -25.84
CA LYS A 9 1.75 -28.51 -25.69
C LYS A 9 0.28 -28.39 -26.07
N ALA A 10 -0.10 -28.86 -27.29
CA ALA A 10 -1.48 -28.82 -27.75
C ALA A 10 -2.43 -29.58 -26.80
N ARG A 11 -2.02 -30.75 -26.32
CA ARG A 11 -2.81 -31.54 -25.36
C ARG A 11 -3.00 -30.81 -24.03
N LEU A 12 -1.97 -30.16 -23.48
CA LEU A 12 -2.05 -29.42 -22.20
C LEU A 12 -2.84 -28.13 -22.37
N GLN A 13 -2.70 -27.48 -23.51
CA GLN A 13 -3.50 -26.30 -23.86
C GLN A 13 -4.99 -26.64 -23.98
N ALA A 14 -5.34 -27.75 -24.62
CA ALA A 14 -6.72 -28.24 -24.70
C ALA A 14 -7.33 -28.55 -23.32
N LYS A 15 -6.49 -28.90 -22.31
CA LYS A 15 -6.89 -29.07 -20.90
C LYS A 15 -6.98 -27.74 -20.13
N GLY A 16 -6.74 -26.61 -20.77
CA GLY A 16 -6.82 -25.28 -20.16
C GLY A 16 -5.70 -24.96 -19.15
N LEU A 17 -4.57 -25.71 -19.17
CA LEU A 17 -3.49 -25.48 -18.19
C LEU A 17 -2.71 -24.18 -18.44
N PHE A 18 -2.82 -23.60 -19.62
CA PHE A 18 -2.17 -22.33 -20.00
C PHE A 18 -3.14 -21.16 -20.08
N ALA A 19 -4.38 -21.35 -19.60
CA ALA A 19 -5.43 -20.34 -19.70
C ALA A 19 -5.04 -19.08 -18.89
N PRO A 20 -5.16 -17.87 -19.48
CA PRO A 20 -4.81 -16.61 -18.81
C PRO A 20 -5.55 -16.39 -17.50
N GLU A 21 -6.78 -16.91 -17.40
CA GLU A 21 -7.65 -16.79 -16.22
C GLU A 21 -7.10 -17.53 -14.97
N ARG A 22 -6.18 -18.47 -15.19
CA ARG A 22 -5.52 -19.20 -14.10
C ARG A 22 -4.33 -18.45 -13.53
N LYS A 23 -3.81 -17.46 -14.25
CA LYS A 23 -2.59 -16.76 -13.87
C LYS A 23 -2.87 -15.79 -12.74
N GLN A 24 -2.06 -15.90 -11.69
CA GLN A 24 -2.12 -15.08 -10.50
C GLN A 24 -1.22 -13.85 -10.63
N ALA A 25 -1.60 -12.75 -9.98
CA ALA A 25 -0.75 -11.58 -9.88
C ALA A 25 0.44 -11.87 -8.95
N ILE A 26 1.63 -11.49 -9.36
CA ILE A 26 2.81 -11.57 -8.49
C ILE A 26 2.65 -10.56 -7.36
N PRO A 27 2.84 -10.95 -6.09
CA PRO A 27 2.77 -10.03 -4.96
C PRO A 27 3.84 -8.95 -5.10
N TYR A 28 3.44 -7.70 -4.84
CA TYR A 28 4.33 -6.55 -5.02
C TYR A 28 5.58 -6.60 -4.11
N LEU A 29 5.42 -7.13 -2.90
CA LEU A 29 6.49 -7.21 -1.89
C LEU A 29 6.33 -8.48 -1.06
N PRO A 30 6.69 -9.66 -1.60
CA PRO A 30 6.60 -10.93 -0.87
C PRO A 30 7.51 -10.91 0.36
N GLU A 31 7.07 -11.49 1.47
CA GLU A 31 7.90 -11.63 2.67
C GLU A 31 8.83 -12.84 2.55
N VAL A 32 8.31 -13.91 1.97
CA VAL A 32 9.02 -15.17 1.81
C VAL A 32 8.97 -15.61 0.35
N ILE A 33 10.14 -15.88 -0.22
CA ILE A 33 10.31 -16.36 -1.59
C ILE A 33 10.80 -17.79 -1.54
N GLY A 34 10.03 -18.73 -2.11
CA GLY A 34 10.46 -20.10 -2.33
C GLY A 34 11.27 -20.21 -3.63
N VAL A 35 12.42 -20.84 -3.60
CA VAL A 35 13.23 -21.06 -4.80
C VAL A 35 13.45 -22.55 -4.99
N VAL A 36 12.98 -23.05 -6.13
CA VAL A 36 13.16 -24.44 -6.58
C VAL A 36 14.31 -24.47 -7.57
N THR A 37 15.47 -24.94 -7.15
CA THR A 37 16.69 -24.99 -7.97
C THR A 37 17.74 -25.92 -7.37
N SER A 38 18.85 -26.12 -8.06
CA SER A 38 20.01 -26.84 -7.52
C SER A 38 20.72 -26.00 -6.44
N PRO A 39 21.04 -26.56 -5.29
CA PRO A 39 21.64 -25.80 -4.18
C PRO A 39 23.11 -25.40 -4.43
N SER A 40 23.82 -26.08 -5.34
CA SER A 40 25.23 -25.86 -5.64
C SER A 40 25.48 -24.99 -6.88
N GLY A 41 24.43 -24.60 -7.62
CA GLY A 41 24.54 -23.89 -8.88
C GLY A 41 24.89 -22.39 -8.74
N ALA A 42 25.39 -21.78 -9.82
CA ALA A 42 25.54 -20.32 -9.91
C ALA A 42 24.18 -19.61 -9.79
N VAL A 43 23.12 -20.21 -10.33
CA VAL A 43 21.76 -19.71 -10.37
C VAL A 43 21.24 -19.21 -9.00
N ILE A 44 21.40 -20.03 -7.96
CA ILE A 44 20.94 -19.65 -6.62
C ILE A 44 21.75 -18.48 -6.06
N ARG A 45 23.06 -18.44 -6.34
CA ARG A 45 23.91 -17.32 -5.92
C ARG A 45 23.51 -16.02 -6.60
N ASP A 46 23.20 -16.07 -7.90
CA ASP A 46 22.79 -14.93 -8.69
C ASP A 46 21.44 -14.39 -8.20
N ILE A 47 20.47 -15.27 -7.91
CA ILE A 47 19.17 -14.88 -7.33
C ILE A 47 19.36 -14.21 -5.98
N LEU A 48 20.12 -14.84 -5.07
CA LEU A 48 20.35 -14.31 -3.71
C LEU A 48 21.10 -12.96 -3.75
N HIS A 49 22.11 -12.84 -4.62
CA HIS A 49 22.83 -11.59 -4.82
C HIS A 49 21.89 -10.48 -5.30
N ARG A 50 21.09 -10.77 -6.32
CA ARG A 50 20.15 -9.78 -6.88
C ARG A 50 19.05 -9.38 -5.89
N LEU A 51 18.49 -10.33 -5.14
CA LEU A 51 17.52 -10.03 -4.09
C LEU A 51 18.12 -9.18 -2.97
N ARG A 52 19.36 -9.48 -2.55
CA ARG A 52 20.04 -8.70 -1.52
C ARG A 52 20.27 -7.25 -1.94
N ASP A 53 20.69 -7.03 -3.17
CA ASP A 53 20.97 -5.69 -3.68
C ASP A 53 19.69 -4.87 -3.90
N ARG A 54 18.63 -5.53 -4.37
CA ARG A 54 17.40 -4.85 -4.77
C ARG A 54 16.44 -4.66 -3.60
N PHE A 55 16.08 -5.74 -2.92
CA PHE A 55 15.28 -5.74 -1.70
C PHE A 55 15.47 -7.06 -0.95
N PRO A 56 16.23 -7.10 0.15
CA PRO A 56 16.46 -8.32 0.92
C PRO A 56 15.15 -8.94 1.42
N ARG A 57 14.96 -10.23 1.13
CA ARG A 57 13.81 -11.02 1.56
C ARG A 57 14.25 -12.35 2.13
N ARG A 58 13.37 -13.01 2.88
CA ARG A 58 13.59 -14.39 3.32
C ARG A 58 13.46 -15.31 2.12
N VAL A 59 14.46 -16.13 1.90
CA VAL A 59 14.47 -17.12 0.81
C VAL A 59 14.48 -18.52 1.41
N LEU A 60 13.54 -19.35 0.98
CA LEU A 60 13.51 -20.77 1.25
C LEU A 60 13.92 -21.52 -0.01
N ILE A 61 14.96 -22.32 0.10
CA ILE A 61 15.46 -23.10 -1.03
C ILE A 61 14.93 -24.53 -0.89
N TRP A 62 14.26 -25.01 -1.93
CA TRP A 62 13.94 -26.42 -2.09
C TRP A 62 14.93 -27.03 -3.09
N PRO A 63 15.92 -27.78 -2.61
CA PRO A 63 16.95 -28.34 -3.47
C PRO A 63 16.38 -29.43 -4.35
N VAL A 64 16.65 -29.34 -5.66
CA VAL A 64 16.20 -30.32 -6.66
C VAL A 64 17.29 -30.57 -7.70
N ALA A 65 17.22 -31.73 -8.36
CA ALA A 65 17.95 -31.95 -9.60
C ALA A 65 17.30 -31.09 -10.70
N VAL A 66 18.10 -30.30 -11.42
CA VAL A 66 17.64 -29.41 -12.49
C VAL A 66 17.91 -29.96 -13.89
N GLN A 67 18.34 -31.22 -13.99
CA GLN A 67 18.56 -31.96 -15.22
C GLN A 67 18.52 -33.46 -14.96
N GLY A 68 18.37 -34.27 -16.03
CA GLY A 68 18.28 -35.72 -15.96
C GLY A 68 16.91 -36.22 -15.46
N GLU A 69 16.78 -37.54 -15.31
CA GLU A 69 15.51 -38.23 -15.03
C GLU A 69 14.82 -37.80 -13.73
N LYS A 70 15.59 -37.35 -12.73
CA LYS A 70 15.07 -36.93 -11.44
C LYS A 70 14.50 -35.51 -11.46
N CYS A 71 14.81 -34.70 -12.49
CA CYS A 71 14.42 -33.31 -12.56
C CYS A 71 12.91 -33.11 -12.42
N ALA A 72 12.14 -33.75 -13.30
CA ALA A 72 10.68 -33.53 -13.36
C ALA A 72 9.97 -33.96 -12.06
N PRO A 73 10.17 -35.17 -11.51
CA PRO A 73 9.52 -35.56 -10.28
C PRO A 73 9.92 -34.69 -9.06
N GLU A 74 11.21 -34.32 -8.93
CA GLU A 74 11.67 -33.50 -7.83
C GLU A 74 11.14 -32.06 -7.91
N VAL A 75 11.15 -31.42 -9.09
CA VAL A 75 10.59 -30.08 -9.29
C VAL A 75 9.09 -30.06 -8.99
N ALA A 76 8.34 -31.04 -9.52
CA ALA A 76 6.90 -31.12 -9.25
C ALA A 76 6.61 -31.35 -7.75
N ALA A 77 7.41 -32.20 -7.07
CA ALA A 77 7.28 -32.44 -5.65
C ALA A 77 7.62 -31.18 -4.83
N ALA A 78 8.63 -30.40 -5.23
CA ALA A 78 9.00 -29.16 -4.56
C ALA A 78 7.90 -28.09 -4.67
N ILE A 79 7.31 -27.88 -5.86
CA ILE A 79 6.21 -26.94 -6.04
C ILE A 79 5.01 -27.35 -5.16
N ARG A 80 4.61 -28.62 -5.19
CA ARG A 80 3.52 -29.13 -4.36
C ARG A 80 3.85 -29.05 -2.87
N GLY A 81 5.11 -29.31 -2.51
CA GLY A 81 5.58 -29.23 -1.13
C GLY A 81 5.49 -27.84 -0.55
N PHE A 82 5.88 -26.79 -1.29
CA PHE A 82 5.67 -25.40 -0.87
C PHE A 82 4.18 -25.08 -0.71
N ASN A 83 3.33 -25.55 -1.62
CA ASN A 83 1.90 -25.35 -1.54
C ASN A 83 1.25 -26.08 -0.35
N ALA A 84 1.81 -27.20 0.09
CA ALA A 84 1.34 -27.98 1.23
C ALA A 84 1.77 -27.42 2.59
N LEU A 85 2.68 -26.45 2.64
CA LEU A 85 3.09 -25.83 3.91
C LEU A 85 1.90 -25.11 4.56
N PRO A 86 1.64 -25.37 5.86
CA PRO A 86 0.56 -24.72 6.57
C PRO A 86 0.88 -23.24 6.81
N THR A 87 -0.14 -22.39 6.72
CA THR A 87 -0.01 -20.99 7.11
C THR A 87 0.24 -20.89 8.61
N GLY A 88 1.32 -20.20 9.02
CA GLY A 88 1.70 -20.08 10.43
C GLY A 88 2.45 -21.28 11.01
N GLY A 89 2.89 -22.23 10.16
CA GLY A 89 3.73 -23.35 10.58
C GLY A 89 5.16 -22.95 10.94
N PRO A 90 5.99 -23.90 11.42
CA PRO A 90 7.39 -23.65 11.80
C PRO A 90 8.26 -23.25 10.60
N ILE A 91 7.90 -23.70 9.40
CA ILE A 91 8.49 -23.25 8.14
C ILE A 91 7.44 -22.34 7.49
N PRO A 92 7.76 -21.05 7.23
CA PRO A 92 6.81 -20.15 6.64
C PRO A 92 6.49 -20.56 5.21
N ARG A 93 5.20 -20.51 4.85
CA ARG A 93 4.74 -20.75 3.49
C ARG A 93 5.20 -19.57 2.60
N PRO A 94 5.82 -19.83 1.43
CA PRO A 94 6.20 -18.77 0.52
C PRO A 94 5.00 -18.00 -0.03
N ASP A 95 5.19 -16.69 -0.27
CA ASP A 95 4.22 -15.83 -0.96
C ASP A 95 4.42 -15.87 -2.49
N LEU A 96 5.60 -16.33 -2.91
CA LEU A 96 6.02 -16.43 -4.30
C LEU A 96 6.97 -17.61 -4.47
N ILE A 97 6.83 -18.37 -5.55
CA ILE A 97 7.74 -19.43 -5.95
C ILE A 97 8.53 -19.00 -7.18
N ILE A 98 9.84 -19.21 -7.18
CA ILE A 98 10.71 -19.10 -8.35
C ILE A 98 11.24 -20.48 -8.68
N VAL A 99 10.94 -21.00 -9.87
CA VAL A 99 11.57 -22.21 -10.42
C VAL A 99 12.66 -21.76 -11.36
N ALA A 100 13.91 -22.05 -11.02
CA ALA A 100 15.03 -21.49 -11.74
C ALA A 100 16.07 -22.56 -12.13
N ARG A 101 16.53 -22.40 -13.39
CA ARG A 101 17.64 -23.17 -13.95
C ARG A 101 18.42 -22.29 -14.92
N GLY A 102 19.73 -22.37 -14.92
CA GLY A 102 20.58 -21.69 -15.88
C GLY A 102 20.41 -22.22 -17.29
N GLY A 103 21.11 -21.65 -18.27
CA GLY A 103 21.13 -22.14 -19.63
C GLY A 103 21.60 -23.58 -19.76
N GLY A 104 21.30 -24.21 -20.89
CA GLY A 104 21.68 -25.58 -21.23
C GLY A 104 21.03 -26.00 -22.55
N SER A 105 21.32 -27.22 -22.99
CA SER A 105 20.70 -27.77 -24.19
C SER A 105 19.20 -28.02 -23.98
N ILE A 106 18.43 -28.12 -25.08
CA ILE A 106 16.99 -28.47 -25.01
C ILE A 106 16.79 -29.82 -24.31
N GLU A 107 17.74 -30.73 -24.43
CA GLU A 107 17.71 -32.02 -23.73
C GLU A 107 17.83 -31.86 -22.23
N ASP A 108 18.71 -30.97 -21.77
CA ASP A 108 18.87 -30.63 -20.35
C ASP A 108 17.63 -29.97 -19.75
N LEU A 109 16.87 -29.24 -20.55
CA LEU A 109 15.65 -28.55 -20.14
C LEU A 109 14.41 -29.43 -20.23
N TRP A 110 14.55 -30.68 -20.73
CA TRP A 110 13.41 -31.55 -21.01
C TRP A 110 12.53 -31.81 -19.80
N GLY A 111 13.12 -31.97 -18.61
CA GLY A 111 12.38 -32.20 -17.37
C GLY A 111 11.32 -31.11 -17.07
N PHE A 112 11.55 -29.87 -17.50
CA PHE A 112 10.60 -28.76 -17.32
C PHE A 112 9.47 -28.75 -18.37
N ASN A 113 9.56 -29.64 -19.38
CA ASN A 113 8.51 -29.87 -20.36
C ASN A 113 7.56 -31.01 -19.96
N GLU A 114 7.87 -31.76 -18.90
CA GLU A 114 7.04 -32.89 -18.51
C GLU A 114 5.70 -32.47 -17.93
N GLU A 115 4.64 -33.23 -18.26
CA GLU A 115 3.26 -32.94 -17.85
C GLU A 115 3.13 -32.81 -16.31
N ILE A 116 3.90 -33.58 -15.55
CA ILE A 116 3.86 -33.54 -14.06
C ILE A 116 4.29 -32.19 -13.51
N VAL A 117 5.31 -31.54 -14.12
CA VAL A 117 5.81 -30.22 -13.73
C VAL A 117 4.84 -29.13 -14.15
N VAL A 118 4.34 -29.21 -15.40
CA VAL A 118 3.36 -28.26 -15.94
C VAL A 118 2.09 -28.25 -15.08
N ARG A 119 1.60 -29.43 -14.66
CA ARG A 119 0.46 -29.53 -13.77
C ARG A 119 0.73 -28.94 -12.40
N ALA A 120 1.88 -29.26 -11.80
CA ALA A 120 2.25 -28.71 -10.50
C ALA A 120 2.33 -27.18 -10.54
N ALA A 121 2.84 -26.58 -11.62
CA ALA A 121 2.87 -25.14 -11.81
C ALA A 121 1.46 -24.54 -12.01
N ALA A 122 0.64 -25.12 -12.90
CA ALA A 122 -0.70 -24.64 -13.19
C ALA A 122 -1.69 -24.79 -12.01
N GLU A 123 -1.45 -25.75 -11.12
CA GLU A 123 -2.27 -26.04 -9.92
C GLU A 123 -1.74 -25.32 -8.66
N SER A 124 -0.63 -24.59 -8.78
CA SER A 124 -0.06 -23.87 -7.65
C SER A 124 -1.00 -22.76 -7.16
N ALA A 125 -1.30 -22.78 -5.85
CA ALA A 125 -2.03 -21.71 -5.18
C ALA A 125 -1.10 -20.56 -4.76
N ILE A 126 0.22 -20.73 -4.91
CA ILE A 126 1.24 -19.70 -4.69
C ILE A 126 1.67 -19.21 -6.06
N PRO A 127 1.67 -17.90 -6.33
CA PRO A 127 2.16 -17.36 -7.59
C PRO A 127 3.56 -17.87 -7.95
N LEU A 128 3.78 -18.20 -9.23
CA LEU A 128 5.00 -18.86 -9.68
C LEU A 128 5.65 -18.11 -10.83
N ILE A 129 6.95 -17.81 -10.69
CA ILE A 129 7.80 -17.31 -11.76
C ILE A 129 8.66 -18.47 -12.28
N SER A 130 8.58 -18.74 -13.57
CA SER A 130 9.51 -19.64 -14.27
C SER A 130 10.70 -18.85 -14.81
N ALA A 131 11.90 -19.30 -14.50
CA ALA A 131 13.17 -18.77 -14.99
C ALA A 131 14.05 -19.92 -15.46
N VAL A 132 13.55 -20.65 -16.46
CA VAL A 132 14.16 -21.84 -17.03
C VAL A 132 14.61 -21.54 -18.45
N GLY A 133 15.91 -21.70 -18.69
CA GLY A 133 16.49 -21.42 -20.02
C GLY A 133 16.81 -19.95 -20.29
N HIS A 134 17.13 -19.63 -21.53
CA HIS A 134 17.40 -18.28 -22.03
C HIS A 134 16.21 -17.75 -22.85
N GLU A 135 16.31 -16.54 -23.39
CA GLU A 135 15.22 -15.87 -24.13
C GLU A 135 14.60 -16.72 -25.26
N THR A 136 15.43 -17.51 -25.95
CA THR A 136 15.03 -18.34 -27.09
C THR A 136 14.43 -19.69 -26.70
N ASP A 137 14.73 -20.19 -25.48
CA ASP A 137 14.42 -21.55 -25.06
C ASP A 137 13.18 -21.57 -24.17
N THR A 138 11.99 -21.57 -24.77
CA THR A 138 10.73 -21.64 -24.04
C THR A 138 10.36 -23.06 -23.68
N THR A 139 10.13 -23.33 -22.41
CA THR A 139 9.67 -24.63 -21.90
C THR A 139 8.17 -24.61 -21.56
N LEU A 140 7.55 -25.80 -21.40
CA LEU A 140 6.12 -25.86 -21.09
C LEU A 140 5.75 -25.33 -19.72
N ILE A 141 6.65 -25.35 -18.74
CA ILE A 141 6.43 -24.70 -17.45
C ILE A 141 6.30 -23.18 -17.61
N ASP A 142 6.98 -22.56 -18.58
CA ASP A 142 6.89 -21.11 -18.85
C ASP A 142 5.48 -20.69 -19.27
N HIS A 143 4.78 -21.59 -20.00
CA HIS A 143 3.38 -21.35 -20.38
C HIS A 143 2.43 -21.51 -19.21
N ALA A 144 2.72 -22.42 -18.27
CA ALA A 144 1.89 -22.69 -17.09
C ALA A 144 2.14 -21.71 -15.95
N ALA A 145 3.36 -21.20 -15.81
CA ALA A 145 3.74 -20.22 -14.80
C ALA A 145 2.96 -18.91 -14.92
N ASP A 146 2.75 -18.22 -13.81
CA ASP A 146 2.08 -16.92 -13.79
C ASP A 146 2.90 -15.85 -14.51
N ARG A 147 4.23 -15.94 -14.39
CA ARG A 147 5.19 -15.08 -15.11
C ARG A 147 6.36 -15.91 -15.61
N ARG A 148 6.86 -15.55 -16.78
CA ARG A 148 8.13 -16.02 -17.30
C ARG A 148 9.19 -14.94 -17.12
N ALA A 149 10.34 -15.33 -16.62
CA ALA A 149 11.55 -14.52 -16.59
C ALA A 149 12.59 -15.10 -17.55
N PRO A 150 13.27 -14.27 -18.36
CA PRO A 150 14.27 -14.75 -19.34
C PRO A 150 15.54 -15.28 -18.68
N THR A 151 15.79 -14.90 -17.42
CA THR A 151 16.95 -15.36 -16.65
C THR A 151 16.61 -15.47 -15.15
N PRO A 152 17.35 -16.25 -14.37
CA PRO A 152 17.18 -16.30 -12.91
C PRO A 152 17.34 -14.93 -12.22
N THR A 153 18.22 -14.08 -12.71
CA THR A 153 18.39 -12.69 -12.25
C THR A 153 17.16 -11.84 -12.53
N ALA A 154 16.58 -11.96 -13.73
CA ALA A 154 15.34 -11.29 -14.07
C ALA A 154 14.17 -11.74 -13.21
N ALA A 155 14.10 -13.03 -12.83
CA ALA A 155 13.08 -13.53 -11.91
C ALA A 155 13.21 -12.86 -10.53
N ALA A 156 14.41 -12.71 -10.01
CA ALA A 156 14.66 -11.99 -8.76
C ALA A 156 14.25 -10.50 -8.85
N GLU A 157 14.47 -9.88 -10.02
CA GLU A 157 14.06 -8.48 -10.27
C GLU A 157 12.54 -8.32 -10.35
N MET A 158 11.86 -9.29 -10.96
CA MET A 158 10.38 -9.32 -11.01
C MET A 158 9.75 -9.61 -9.65
N ALA A 159 10.46 -10.34 -8.78
CA ALA A 159 9.97 -10.74 -7.48
C ALA A 159 9.90 -9.60 -6.45
N VAL A 160 10.73 -8.56 -6.59
CA VAL A 160 10.81 -7.47 -5.61
C VAL A 160 11.03 -6.11 -6.29
N PRO A 161 10.48 -5.03 -5.74
CA PRO A 161 10.76 -3.66 -6.20
C PRO A 161 12.18 -3.21 -5.79
N VAL A 162 12.59 -2.03 -6.26
CA VAL A 162 13.86 -1.41 -5.84
C VAL A 162 13.65 -0.70 -4.49
N ARG A 163 14.32 -1.16 -3.45
CA ARG A 163 14.19 -0.61 -2.09
C ARG A 163 14.51 0.88 -2.02
N LEU A 164 15.55 1.32 -2.73
CA LEU A 164 15.97 2.74 -2.72
C LEU A 164 14.89 3.65 -3.34
N GLU A 165 14.23 3.21 -4.40
CA GLU A 165 13.12 3.96 -5.01
C GLU A 165 11.93 4.09 -4.07
N LEU A 166 11.59 3.02 -3.35
CA LEU A 166 10.53 3.06 -2.34
C LEU A 166 10.86 3.98 -1.19
N LEU A 167 12.09 3.96 -0.70
CA LEU A 167 12.54 4.87 0.36
C LEU A 167 12.49 6.32 -0.08
N ALA A 168 12.94 6.63 -1.31
CA ALA A 168 12.87 7.96 -1.89
C ALA A 168 11.41 8.43 -2.03
N TRP A 169 10.52 7.55 -2.52
CA TRP A 169 9.10 7.86 -2.62
C TRP A 169 8.46 8.14 -1.26
N VAL A 170 8.74 7.32 -0.24
CA VAL A 170 8.23 7.54 1.13
C VAL A 170 8.73 8.87 1.69
N ALA A 171 10.03 9.19 1.51
CA ALA A 171 10.60 10.46 1.96
C ALA A 171 9.92 11.67 1.28
N GLU A 172 9.63 11.57 -0.02
CA GLU A 172 8.89 12.60 -0.75
C GLU A 172 7.47 12.79 -0.20
N GLN A 173 6.72 11.68 0.02
CA GLN A 173 5.37 11.75 0.59
C GLN A 173 5.40 12.36 2.00
N GLN A 174 6.38 12.01 2.82
CA GLN A 174 6.57 12.59 4.16
C GLN A 174 6.82 14.10 4.08
N ALA A 175 7.68 14.55 3.16
CA ALA A 175 7.94 15.97 2.95
C ALA A 175 6.68 16.72 2.47
N ARG A 176 5.89 16.14 1.55
CA ARG A 176 4.62 16.69 1.08
C ARG A 176 3.62 16.84 2.22
N LEU A 177 3.45 15.78 3.03
CA LEU A 177 2.57 15.81 4.20
C LEU A 177 2.99 16.88 5.19
N GLY A 178 4.29 16.98 5.49
CA GLY A 178 4.83 17.99 6.39
C GLY A 178 4.58 19.42 5.90
N ARG A 179 4.74 19.68 4.60
CA ARG A 179 4.41 21.00 4.00
C ARG A 179 2.92 21.32 4.11
N ALA A 180 2.06 20.38 3.72
CA ALA A 180 0.61 20.57 3.76
C ALA A 180 0.11 20.82 5.20
N SER A 181 0.63 20.08 6.17
CA SER A 181 0.27 20.25 7.59
C SER A 181 0.68 21.63 8.11
N ARG A 182 1.91 22.08 7.83
CA ARG A 182 2.39 23.42 8.22
C ARG A 182 1.53 24.51 7.59
N GLN A 183 1.33 24.46 6.28
CA GLN A 183 0.48 25.43 5.58
C GLN A 183 -0.92 25.53 6.18
N ARG A 184 -1.52 24.41 6.55
CA ARG A 184 -2.83 24.37 7.19
C ARG A 184 -2.84 25.00 8.58
N LEU A 185 -1.78 24.81 9.35
CA LEU A 185 -1.61 25.44 10.67
C LEU A 185 -1.40 26.94 10.52
N ASP A 186 -0.55 27.37 9.59
CA ASP A 186 -0.28 28.79 9.33
C ASP A 186 -1.57 29.55 8.92
N LEU A 187 -2.35 28.96 8.01
CA LEU A 187 -3.66 29.53 7.62
C LEU A 187 -4.63 29.66 8.80
N ARG A 188 -4.66 28.65 9.70
CA ARG A 188 -5.49 28.71 10.90
C ARG A 188 -5.00 29.75 11.90
N ALA A 189 -3.68 29.84 12.12
CA ALA A 189 -3.08 30.85 12.97
C ALA A 189 -3.35 32.26 12.45
N GLN A 190 -3.20 32.47 11.13
CA GLN A 190 -3.52 33.74 10.50
C GLN A 190 -4.99 34.12 10.66
N ARG A 191 -5.91 33.17 10.41
CA ARG A 191 -7.35 33.41 10.59
C ARG A 191 -7.69 33.73 12.05
N GLN A 192 -7.07 33.04 13.01
CA GLN A 192 -7.24 33.35 14.43
C GLN A 192 -6.76 34.77 14.74
N ALA A 193 -5.57 35.17 14.26
CA ALA A 193 -5.05 36.53 14.43
C ALA A 193 -5.96 37.59 13.80
N ASP A 194 -6.50 37.31 12.60
CA ASP A 194 -7.44 38.22 11.92
C ASP A 194 -8.75 38.39 12.71
N LEU A 195 -9.32 37.29 13.19
CA LEU A 195 -10.53 37.31 14.02
C LEU A 195 -10.28 38.04 15.35
N SER A 196 -9.13 37.81 15.99
CA SER A 196 -8.74 38.49 17.23
C SER A 196 -8.61 40.00 17.00
N ARG A 197 -8.01 40.44 15.89
CA ARG A 197 -7.94 41.85 15.52
C ARG A 197 -9.32 42.47 15.21
N ALA A 198 -10.19 41.71 14.53
CA ALA A 198 -11.55 42.16 14.22
C ALA A 198 -12.41 42.27 15.47
N LEU A 199 -12.28 41.41 16.45
CA LEU A 199 -12.98 41.49 17.73
C LEU A 199 -12.52 42.71 18.55
N GLY A 200 -11.27 43.13 18.39
CA GLY A 200 -10.72 44.25 19.12
C GLY A 200 -10.55 43.95 20.63
N ARG A 201 -10.46 45.05 21.43
CA ARG A 201 -10.38 44.90 22.90
C ARG A 201 -11.79 44.79 23.47
N PRO A 202 -11.99 43.97 24.52
CA PRO A 202 -13.29 43.83 25.21
C PRO A 202 -13.93 45.16 25.59
N GLU A 203 -13.09 46.12 25.99
CA GLU A 203 -13.52 47.47 26.40
C GLU A 203 -14.16 48.25 25.21
N ALA A 204 -13.68 48.02 23.98
CA ALA A 204 -14.24 48.65 22.80
C ALA A 204 -15.65 48.11 22.46
N LEU A 205 -15.92 46.87 22.78
CA LEU A 205 -17.24 46.23 22.55
C LEU A 205 -18.26 46.71 23.60
N THR A 206 -17.85 46.84 24.86
CA THR A 206 -18.73 47.17 25.99
C THR A 206 -18.81 48.69 26.27
N GLY A 207 -17.79 49.44 25.82
CA GLY A 207 -17.65 50.86 26.10
C GLY A 207 -18.86 51.71 25.74
N PRO A 208 -19.41 51.62 24.49
CA PRO A 208 -20.58 52.41 24.10
C PRO A 208 -21.83 52.06 24.91
N SER A 209 -22.01 50.84 25.34
CA SER A 209 -23.13 50.43 26.17
C SER A 209 -22.98 50.90 27.60
N ARG A 210 -21.77 50.86 28.14
CA ARG A 210 -21.42 51.37 29.47
C ARG A 210 -21.62 52.90 29.50
N GLN A 211 -21.12 53.62 28.53
CA GLN A 211 -21.25 55.06 28.42
C GLN A 211 -22.72 55.51 28.33
N ARG A 212 -23.55 54.73 27.60
CA ARG A 212 -25.01 54.99 27.59
C ARG A 212 -25.66 54.74 28.94
N LEU A 213 -25.26 53.68 29.62
CA LEU A 213 -25.76 53.40 30.98
C LEU A 213 -25.43 54.54 31.95
N ASP A 214 -24.17 55.00 31.95
CA ASP A 214 -23.70 56.08 32.81
C ASP A 214 -24.50 57.38 32.52
N LEU A 215 -24.67 57.73 31.24
CA LEU A 215 -25.51 58.88 30.82
C LEU A 215 -26.96 58.78 31.32
N TRP A 216 -27.55 57.63 31.29
CA TRP A 216 -28.91 57.42 31.77
C TRP A 216 -28.97 57.43 33.33
N ALA A 217 -27.97 56.84 33.99
CA ALA A 217 -27.86 56.86 35.43
C ALA A 217 -27.75 58.30 35.99
N ASP A 218 -26.94 59.15 35.35
CA ASP A 218 -26.80 60.58 35.72
C ASP A 218 -28.08 61.37 35.50
N ARG A 219 -28.83 61.08 34.46
CA ARG A 219 -30.08 61.81 34.13
C ARG A 219 -31.29 61.34 34.96
N LEU A 220 -31.30 60.12 35.41
CA LEU A 220 -32.44 59.52 36.10
C LEU A 220 -32.86 60.27 37.37
N PRO A 221 -31.94 60.64 38.28
CA PRO A 221 -32.32 61.40 39.50
C PRO A 221 -32.97 62.74 39.19
N GLY A 222 -32.40 63.46 38.24
CA GLY A 222 -32.96 64.78 37.84
C GLY A 222 -34.33 64.66 37.14
N ALA A 223 -34.51 63.65 36.31
CA ALA A 223 -35.78 63.37 35.68
C ALA A 223 -36.88 62.97 36.68
N LEU A 224 -36.51 62.14 37.69
CA LEU A 224 -37.40 61.73 38.76
C LEU A 224 -37.83 62.94 39.63
N GLN A 225 -36.87 63.81 40.01
CA GLN A 225 -37.14 65.01 40.75
C GLN A 225 -38.08 65.97 39.98
N ALA A 226 -37.81 66.18 38.69
CA ALA A 226 -38.66 67.01 37.84
C ALA A 226 -40.06 66.43 37.67
N ALA A 227 -40.20 65.12 37.56
CA ALA A 227 -41.47 64.42 37.49
C ALA A 227 -42.25 64.53 38.80
N ALA A 228 -41.61 64.37 39.94
CA ALA A 228 -42.22 64.52 41.25
C ALA A 228 -42.67 65.93 41.48
N THR A 229 -41.85 66.94 41.18
CA THR A 229 -42.20 68.35 41.24
C THR A 229 -43.40 68.72 40.37
N ARG A 230 -43.44 68.25 39.15
CA ARG A 230 -44.61 68.47 38.25
C ARG A 230 -45.88 67.86 38.84
N LYS A 231 -45.85 66.67 39.35
CA LYS A 231 -47.01 66.02 39.99
C LYS A 231 -47.45 66.74 41.23
N ARG A 232 -46.52 67.21 42.07
CA ARG A 232 -46.83 67.98 43.24
C ARG A 232 -47.44 69.35 42.92
N SER A 233 -46.91 70.02 41.90
CA SER A 233 -47.47 71.29 41.48
C SER A 233 -48.91 71.09 40.89
N GLY A 234 -49.13 70.06 40.07
CA GLY A 234 -50.47 69.72 39.57
C GLY A 234 -51.44 69.38 40.71
N PHE A 235 -51.02 68.66 41.71
CA PHE A 235 -51.81 68.37 42.92
C PHE A 235 -52.17 69.64 43.66
N ASN A 236 -51.22 70.55 43.89
CA ASN A 236 -51.47 71.81 44.63
C ASN A 236 -52.48 72.73 43.84
N VAL A 237 -52.42 72.75 42.52
CA VAL A 237 -53.41 73.50 41.68
C VAL A 237 -54.78 72.88 41.83
N ILE A 238 -54.95 71.59 41.81
CA ILE A 238 -56.26 70.93 41.99
C ILE A 238 -56.76 71.10 43.45
N ALA A 239 -55.92 70.93 44.44
CA ALA A 239 -56.28 71.17 45.87
C ALA A 239 -56.71 72.58 46.13
N GLY A 240 -56.07 73.60 45.56
CA GLY A 240 -56.48 75.01 45.63
C GLY A 240 -57.82 75.32 45.01
N ARG A 241 -58.23 74.54 43.94
CA ARG A 241 -59.57 74.70 43.32
C ARG A 241 -60.70 74.03 44.11
N VAL A 242 -60.40 73.10 44.99
CA VAL A 242 -61.37 72.40 45.85
C VAL A 242 -61.67 73.23 47.14
N HIS A 243 -60.81 74.15 47.50
CA HIS A 243 -60.94 74.98 48.71
C HIS A 243 -61.38 76.45 48.40
N ALA A 244 -61.60 76.77 47.09
CA ALA A 244 -62.20 78.00 46.63
C ALA A 244 -63.68 77.77 46.20
#